data_8166d5a046455ed3f41b68f525e0a891
#
_entry.id   8166d5a046455ed3f41b68f525e0a891
#
_cell.length_a   1.000
_cell.length_b   1.000
_cell.length_c   1.000
_cell.angle_alpha   90.00
_cell.angle_beta   90.00
_cell.angle_gamma   90.00
#
_symmetry.space_group_name_H-M   'P 1'
#
loop_
_entity.id
_entity.type
_entity.pdbx_description
1 polymer ?
#
loop_
_entity_poly.entity_id
_entity_poly.type
_entity_poly.pdbx_seq_one_letter_code
_entity_poly.pdbx_strand_id
1 'polypeptide(L)'
;MGPIYKSNVIEDELVNFPGSKYADPVFRWVPSIGITDIEFLNSSKLGEKYANNIFVGDIGAETNGYLYSFQVNDDRTGITFDSNSQIGLTDLIADNEEEMSAIALGIAFGGISDIETGPDGFLYLLTVDRESDGEGKIYRISLSQ
;
A
#
# COMPACT_ATOMS: atom_id res chain seq x y z
N MET A 1 -18.08 12.19 11.61
CA MET A 1 -18.19 12.83 10.27
C MET A 1 -18.06 11.66 9.29
N GLY A 2 -19.05 11.34 8.50
CA GLY A 2 -18.96 10.22 7.56
C GLY A 2 -17.85 10.49 6.54
N PRO A 3 -17.29 9.45 5.87
CA PRO A 3 -16.19 9.62 4.94
C PRO A 3 -16.59 10.64 3.88
N ILE A 4 -15.83 11.73 3.82
CA ILE A 4 -16.08 12.91 2.99
C ILE A 4 -16.05 12.55 1.49
N TYR A 5 -15.58 11.37 1.18
CA TYR A 5 -15.50 10.82 -0.17
C TYR A 5 -16.05 9.38 -0.20
N LYS A 6 -17.29 9.17 0.19
CA LYS A 6 -18.03 8.15 -0.53
C LYS A 6 -17.91 8.57 -1.99
N SER A 7 -17.22 7.78 -2.76
CA SER A 7 -16.91 8.05 -4.16
C SER A 7 -18.09 8.76 -4.80
N ASN A 8 -17.85 9.86 -5.50
CA ASN A 8 -18.81 10.43 -6.44
C ASN A 8 -19.07 9.45 -7.62
N VAL A 9 -18.83 8.16 -7.41
CA VAL A 9 -19.17 7.12 -8.35
C VAL A 9 -20.68 6.98 -8.27
N ILE A 10 -21.31 7.47 -9.30
CA ILE A 10 -22.73 7.26 -9.52
C ILE A 10 -22.84 5.81 -9.95
N GLU A 11 -23.40 4.94 -9.10
CA GLU A 11 -23.52 3.50 -9.37
C GLU A 11 -24.18 3.22 -10.73
N ASP A 12 -25.10 4.09 -11.16
CA ASP A 12 -25.78 3.99 -12.44
C ASP A 12 -24.86 4.28 -13.66
N GLU A 13 -23.69 4.90 -13.44
CA GLU A 13 -22.70 5.17 -14.49
C GLU A 13 -21.62 4.07 -14.59
N LEU A 14 -21.62 3.12 -13.68
CA LEU A 14 -20.72 1.98 -13.73
C LEU A 14 -21.18 0.95 -14.75
N VAL A 15 -20.23 0.31 -15.42
CA VAL A 15 -20.53 -0.84 -16.26
C VAL A 15 -20.92 -2.01 -15.37
N ASN A 16 -22.20 -2.31 -15.31
CA ASN A 16 -22.75 -3.41 -14.54
C ASN A 16 -22.91 -4.65 -15.39
N PHE A 17 -22.20 -5.74 -15.04
CA PHE A 17 -22.46 -7.07 -15.59
C PHE A 17 -23.50 -7.81 -14.74
N PRO A 18 -24.25 -8.76 -15.30
CA PRO A 18 -25.18 -9.56 -14.52
C PRO A 18 -24.50 -10.20 -13.31
N GLY A 19 -24.98 -9.88 -12.10
CA GLY A 19 -24.40 -10.39 -10.84
C GLY A 19 -23.23 -9.60 -10.28
N SER A 20 -22.73 -8.55 -10.97
CA SER A 20 -21.72 -7.64 -10.39
C SER A 20 -22.35 -6.74 -9.31
N LYS A 21 -21.52 -6.36 -8.34
CA LYS A 21 -21.85 -5.37 -7.31
C LYS A 21 -20.68 -4.44 -7.14
N TYR A 22 -20.96 -3.16 -6.96
CA TYR A 22 -19.95 -2.20 -6.54
C TYR A 22 -19.49 -2.54 -5.11
N ALA A 23 -18.20 -2.42 -4.86
CA ALA A 23 -17.62 -2.47 -3.53
C ALA A 23 -16.84 -1.18 -3.25
N ASP A 24 -16.99 -0.64 -2.05
CA ASP A 24 -16.20 0.50 -1.60
C ASP A 24 -14.71 0.12 -1.54
N PRO A 25 -13.78 1.09 -1.74
CA PRO A 25 -12.36 0.85 -1.55
C PRO A 25 -12.05 0.35 -0.14
N VAL A 26 -11.13 -0.60 0.00
CA VAL A 26 -10.67 -1.13 1.29
C VAL A 26 -9.83 -0.08 2.04
N PHE A 27 -9.14 0.79 1.32
CA PHE A 27 -8.34 1.89 1.87
C PHE A 27 -8.21 3.04 0.86
N ARG A 28 -7.96 4.25 1.35
CA ARG A 28 -7.80 5.44 0.51
C ARG A 28 -6.71 6.36 1.02
N TRP A 29 -6.06 7.05 0.09
CA TRP A 29 -5.16 8.19 0.36
C TRP A 29 -5.80 9.49 -0.11
N VAL A 30 -5.67 10.54 0.70
CA VAL A 30 -6.19 11.88 0.39
C VAL A 30 -5.13 12.94 0.79
N PRO A 31 -4.50 13.64 -0.16
CA PRO A 31 -4.70 13.53 -1.62
C PRO A 31 -4.31 12.17 -2.17
N SER A 32 -4.79 11.84 -3.37
CA SER A 32 -4.43 10.60 -4.05
C SER A 32 -2.93 10.57 -4.35
N ILE A 33 -2.32 9.41 -4.13
CA ILE A 33 -0.92 9.13 -4.47
C ILE A 33 -0.84 8.24 -5.70
N GLY A 34 0.35 8.09 -6.27
CA GLY A 34 0.57 7.28 -7.46
C GLY A 34 0.86 5.82 -7.10
N ILE A 35 -0.16 5.04 -6.77
CA ILE A 35 0.00 3.60 -6.53
C ILE A 35 0.39 2.90 -7.82
N THR A 36 1.42 2.06 -7.75
CA THR A 36 2.01 1.38 -8.90
C THR A 36 1.89 -0.12 -8.84
N ASP A 37 1.96 -0.68 -7.64
CA ASP A 37 1.88 -2.11 -7.47
C ASP A 37 1.35 -2.52 -6.10
N ILE A 38 0.87 -3.77 -6.02
CA ILE A 38 0.36 -4.41 -4.81
C ILE A 38 0.81 -5.87 -4.76
N GLU A 39 1.52 -6.25 -3.70
CA GLU A 39 2.03 -7.59 -3.48
C GLU A 39 1.56 -8.18 -2.16
N PHE A 40 1.18 -9.46 -2.16
CA PHE A 40 0.84 -10.23 -0.96
C PHE A 40 2.04 -11.11 -0.57
N LEU A 41 2.72 -10.78 0.51
CA LEU A 41 3.89 -11.52 0.97
C LEU A 41 3.49 -12.90 1.53
N ASN A 42 3.59 -13.94 0.71
CA ASN A 42 3.37 -15.32 1.14
C ASN A 42 4.65 -15.96 1.71
N SER A 43 5.26 -15.29 2.70
CA SER A 43 6.52 -15.70 3.30
C SER A 43 6.68 -15.09 4.69
N SER A 44 7.38 -15.78 5.59
CA SER A 44 7.79 -15.25 6.90
C SER A 44 9.22 -14.72 6.95
N LYS A 45 9.89 -14.54 5.82
CA LYS A 45 11.28 -14.05 5.76
C LYS A 45 11.49 -12.63 6.29
N LEU A 46 10.45 -11.79 6.24
CA LEU A 46 10.41 -10.48 6.91
C LEU A 46 9.90 -10.55 8.35
N GLY A 47 9.84 -11.76 8.94
CA GLY A 47 9.25 -12.03 10.25
C GLY A 47 7.75 -12.31 10.18
N GLU A 48 7.24 -13.03 11.17
CA GLU A 48 5.83 -13.46 11.25
C GLU A 48 4.84 -12.27 11.23
N LYS A 49 5.25 -11.13 11.74
CA LYS A 49 4.45 -9.88 11.73
C LYS A 49 4.03 -9.47 10.32
N TYR A 50 4.87 -9.76 9.32
CA TYR A 50 4.66 -9.32 7.94
C TYR A 50 4.17 -10.44 7.02
N ALA A 51 4.11 -11.67 7.53
CA ALA A 51 3.59 -12.78 6.76
C ALA A 51 2.11 -12.55 6.41
N ASN A 52 1.77 -12.75 5.14
CA ASN A 52 0.44 -12.49 4.56
C ASN A 52 -0.01 -11.02 4.56
N ASN A 53 0.87 -10.06 4.86
CA ASN A 53 0.57 -8.64 4.69
C ASN A 53 0.51 -8.25 3.22
N ILE A 54 -0.19 -7.15 2.97
CA ILE A 54 -0.21 -6.46 1.68
C ILE A 54 0.89 -5.41 1.70
N PHE A 55 1.68 -5.36 0.62
CA PHE A 55 2.64 -4.31 0.37
C PHE A 55 2.19 -3.50 -0.84
N VAL A 56 2.29 -2.19 -0.75
CA VAL A 56 1.84 -1.27 -1.78
C VAL A 56 2.95 -0.29 -2.10
N GLY A 57 3.31 -0.20 -3.37
CA GLY A 57 4.32 0.70 -3.88
C GLY A 57 3.73 2.01 -4.40
N ASP A 58 4.46 3.09 -4.20
CA ASP A 58 4.13 4.42 -4.68
C ASP A 58 5.23 4.96 -5.60
N ILE A 59 4.82 5.56 -6.71
CA ILE A 59 5.75 6.14 -7.70
C ILE A 59 6.54 7.35 -7.19
N GLY A 60 6.17 7.90 -6.04
CA GLY A 60 6.95 8.90 -5.35
C GLY A 60 6.86 10.32 -5.90
N ALA A 61 5.85 10.65 -6.70
CA ALA A 61 5.71 12.00 -7.26
C ALA A 61 5.67 13.10 -6.20
N GLU A 62 5.09 12.82 -5.02
CA GLU A 62 4.98 13.75 -3.89
C GLU A 62 5.57 13.18 -2.59
N THR A 63 5.80 11.87 -2.53
CA THR A 63 6.19 11.13 -1.34
C THR A 63 7.65 10.67 -1.35
N ASN A 64 8.35 10.85 -2.46
CA ASN A 64 9.69 10.29 -2.70
C ASN A 64 9.74 8.74 -2.58
N GLY A 65 8.65 8.07 -2.95
CA GLY A 65 8.54 6.61 -3.00
C GLY A 65 8.42 5.97 -1.62
N TYR A 66 7.18 5.72 -1.22
CA TYR A 66 6.85 4.99 -0.01
C TYR A 66 6.54 3.53 -0.34
N LEU A 67 7.00 2.64 0.54
CA LEU A 67 6.54 1.27 0.62
C LEU A 67 5.58 1.17 1.80
N TYR A 68 4.30 1.01 1.53
CA TYR A 68 3.27 0.82 2.55
C TYR A 68 3.09 -0.65 2.89
N SER A 69 2.68 -0.94 4.14
CA SER A 69 2.37 -2.29 4.58
C SER A 69 1.06 -2.30 5.36
N PHE A 70 0.16 -3.22 4.99
CA PHE A 70 -1.13 -3.42 5.62
C PHE A 70 -1.26 -4.84 6.13
N GLN A 71 -1.69 -4.97 7.38
CA GLN A 71 -2.03 -6.27 7.93
C GLN A 71 -3.41 -6.70 7.46
N VAL A 72 -3.50 -7.90 6.91
CA VAL A 72 -4.78 -8.52 6.54
C VAL A 72 -5.39 -9.19 7.75
N ASN A 73 -6.70 -9.06 7.96
CA ASN A 73 -7.40 -9.75 9.02
C ASN A 73 -7.42 -11.27 8.80
N ASP A 74 -7.71 -12.04 9.88
CA ASP A 74 -7.62 -13.50 9.86
C ASP A 74 -8.56 -14.16 8.84
N ASP A 75 -9.71 -13.57 8.58
CA ASP A 75 -10.68 -14.06 7.59
C ASP A 75 -10.42 -13.55 6.16
N ARG A 76 -9.39 -12.74 5.97
CA ARG A 76 -8.93 -12.17 4.69
C ARG A 76 -9.99 -11.36 3.95
N THR A 77 -10.87 -10.71 4.69
CA THR A 77 -11.94 -9.87 4.16
C THR A 77 -11.63 -8.37 4.20
N GLY A 78 -10.55 -7.97 4.87
CA GLY A 78 -10.16 -6.59 5.02
C GLY A 78 -8.79 -6.41 5.66
N ILE A 79 -8.43 -5.16 5.91
CA ILE A 79 -7.21 -4.77 6.60
C ILE A 79 -7.49 -4.42 8.06
N THR A 80 -6.49 -4.60 8.91
CA THR A 80 -6.54 -4.23 10.32
C THR A 80 -5.43 -3.25 10.66
N PHE A 81 -5.70 -2.40 11.64
CA PHE A 81 -4.73 -1.44 12.18
C PHE A 81 -4.50 -1.71 13.67
N ASP A 82 -3.27 -1.56 14.10
CA ASP A 82 -2.95 -1.55 15.52
C ASP A 82 -3.45 -0.24 16.14
N SER A 83 -4.48 -0.35 16.97
CA SER A 83 -5.14 0.79 17.61
C SER A 83 -4.23 1.63 18.51
N ASN A 84 -3.07 1.11 18.89
CA ASN A 84 -2.11 1.82 19.73
C ASN A 84 -1.10 2.65 18.95
N SER A 85 -0.80 2.26 17.71
CA SER A 85 0.23 2.87 16.88
C SER A 85 -0.33 3.59 15.63
N GLN A 86 -1.60 3.40 15.31
CA GLN A 86 -2.19 3.87 14.06
C GLN A 86 -3.42 4.73 14.32
N ILE A 87 -3.19 5.80 15.07
CA ILE A 87 -4.20 6.80 15.42
C ILE A 87 -4.69 7.47 14.12
N GLY A 88 -6.00 7.55 13.96
CA GLY A 88 -6.65 8.22 12.82
C GLY A 88 -7.10 7.28 11.70
N LEU A 89 -6.45 6.14 11.50
CA LEU A 89 -6.72 5.22 10.36
C LEU A 89 -7.97 4.34 10.49
N THR A 90 -8.76 4.53 11.55
CA THR A 90 -9.99 3.75 11.78
C THR A 90 -11.10 4.02 10.76
N ASP A 91 -11.01 5.12 10.04
CA ASP A 91 -11.91 5.47 8.92
C ASP A 91 -11.43 4.93 7.57
N LEU A 92 -10.29 4.21 7.54
CA LEU A 92 -9.67 3.63 6.36
C LEU A 92 -9.18 4.68 5.33
N ILE A 93 -8.78 5.84 5.84
CA ILE A 93 -8.27 6.95 5.03
C ILE A 93 -6.95 7.43 5.64
N ALA A 94 -5.93 7.63 4.80
CA ALA A 94 -4.75 8.42 5.17
C ALA A 94 -4.87 9.79 4.52
N ASP A 95 -5.14 10.83 5.32
CA ASP A 95 -5.38 12.19 4.82
C ASP A 95 -4.35 13.20 5.34
N ASN A 96 -3.37 12.73 6.07
CA ASN A 96 -2.26 13.55 6.56
C ASN A 96 -0.94 12.75 6.61
N GLU A 97 0.16 13.45 6.79
CA GLU A 97 1.51 12.89 6.77
C GLU A 97 1.77 11.91 7.93
N GLU A 98 1.18 12.13 9.09
CA GLU A 98 1.32 11.24 10.25
C GLU A 98 0.68 9.87 9.98
N GLU A 99 -0.50 9.86 9.40
CA GLU A 99 -1.21 8.63 9.01
C GLU A 99 -0.51 7.90 7.87
N MET A 100 -0.01 8.63 6.85
CA MET A 100 0.80 8.02 5.79
C MET A 100 2.06 7.37 6.35
N SER A 101 2.74 8.04 7.28
CA SER A 101 3.94 7.53 7.93
C SER A 101 3.65 6.31 8.81
N ALA A 102 2.48 6.26 9.45
CA ALA A 102 2.09 5.14 10.33
C ALA A 102 1.91 3.81 9.59
N ILE A 103 1.62 3.85 8.29
CA ILE A 103 1.49 2.66 7.43
C ILE A 103 2.71 2.42 6.54
N ALA A 104 3.70 3.32 6.57
CA ALA A 104 4.92 3.18 5.79
C ALA A 104 5.89 2.17 6.45
N LEU A 105 6.28 1.14 5.70
CA LEU A 105 7.38 0.25 6.07
C LEU A 105 8.74 0.88 5.74
N GLY A 106 8.80 1.68 4.69
CA GLY A 106 10.00 2.37 4.26
C GLY A 106 9.68 3.55 3.35
N ILE A 107 10.62 4.48 3.27
CA ILE A 107 10.48 5.74 2.53
C ILE A 107 11.75 6.01 1.71
N ALA A 108 11.68 6.96 0.80
CA ALA A 108 12.81 7.44 0.01
C ALA A 108 13.42 6.41 -0.96
N PHE A 109 12.58 5.58 -1.55
CA PHE A 109 13.00 4.63 -2.59
C PHE A 109 13.13 5.28 -3.98
N GLY A 110 12.75 6.54 -4.14
CA GLY A 110 12.53 7.19 -5.44
C GLY A 110 11.11 6.91 -5.91
N GLY A 111 10.92 6.25 -7.03
CA GLY A 111 9.60 5.74 -7.44
C GLY A 111 9.60 4.23 -7.42
N ILE A 112 8.76 3.59 -6.65
CA ILE A 112 8.56 2.14 -6.73
C ILE A 112 7.71 1.87 -7.96
N SER A 113 8.18 1.02 -8.87
CA SER A 113 7.46 0.66 -10.10
C SER A 113 6.92 -0.77 -10.08
N ASP A 114 7.47 -1.62 -9.20
CA ASP A 114 7.10 -3.02 -9.12
C ASP A 114 7.53 -3.62 -7.78
N ILE A 115 6.80 -4.60 -7.27
CA ILE A 115 7.08 -5.33 -6.03
C ILE A 115 6.85 -6.81 -6.28
N GLU A 116 7.83 -7.65 -5.93
CA GLU A 116 7.74 -9.08 -6.12
C GLU A 116 8.29 -9.85 -4.94
N THR A 117 7.63 -10.94 -4.57
CA THR A 117 8.19 -11.92 -3.64
C THR A 117 9.14 -12.85 -4.40
N GLY A 118 10.43 -12.76 -4.09
CA GLY A 118 11.45 -13.59 -4.71
C GLY A 118 11.35 -15.08 -4.33
N PRO A 119 12.03 -15.96 -5.07
CA PRO A 119 12.05 -17.40 -4.78
C PRO A 119 12.71 -17.74 -3.44
N ASP A 120 13.47 -16.81 -2.86
CA ASP A 120 14.06 -16.91 -1.53
C ASP A 120 13.10 -16.43 -0.41
N GLY A 121 11.90 -15.96 -0.79
CA GLY A 121 10.86 -15.48 0.10
C GLY A 121 11.04 -14.06 0.62
N PHE A 122 12.05 -13.32 0.14
CA PHE A 122 12.19 -11.89 0.44
C PHE A 122 11.42 -11.04 -0.57
N LEU A 123 11.08 -9.84 -0.14
CA LEU A 123 10.44 -8.84 -0.99
C LEU A 123 11.49 -8.09 -1.81
N TYR A 124 11.24 -7.93 -3.10
CA TYR A 124 12.08 -7.17 -4.01
C TYR A 124 11.31 -5.97 -4.55
N LEU A 125 11.95 -4.81 -4.56
CA LEU A 125 11.38 -3.58 -5.11
C LEU A 125 12.18 -3.20 -6.36
N LEU A 126 11.49 -2.99 -7.46
CA LEU A 126 12.04 -2.31 -8.63
C LEU A 126 11.72 -0.83 -8.52
N THR A 127 12.72 0.02 -8.61
CA THR A 127 12.52 1.46 -8.44
C THR A 127 13.11 2.26 -9.60
N VAL A 128 12.57 3.45 -9.81
CA VAL A 128 13.07 4.44 -10.74
C VAL A 128 13.42 5.71 -9.98
N ASP A 129 14.63 6.21 -10.15
CA ASP A 129 15.05 7.50 -9.63
C ASP A 129 14.76 8.57 -10.70
N ARG A 130 13.85 9.49 -10.38
CA ARG A 130 13.43 10.55 -11.29
C ARG A 130 14.37 11.77 -11.26
N GLU A 131 15.15 11.91 -10.18
CA GLU A 131 16.08 13.02 -10.02
C GLU A 131 17.45 12.74 -10.62
N SER A 132 17.82 11.46 -10.79
CA SER A 132 19.12 11.01 -11.27
C SER A 132 19.02 10.40 -12.66
N ASP A 133 18.70 11.18 -13.69
CA ASP A 133 18.78 10.81 -15.14
C ASP A 133 18.30 9.38 -15.49
N GLY A 134 17.32 8.85 -14.74
CA GLY A 134 16.69 7.56 -15.06
C GLY A 134 17.43 6.35 -14.51
N GLU A 135 18.17 6.46 -13.43
CA GLU A 135 18.73 5.30 -12.72
C GLU A 135 17.60 4.41 -12.17
N GLY A 136 17.66 3.12 -12.49
CA GLY A 136 16.81 2.10 -11.90
C GLY A 136 17.59 1.30 -10.85
N LYS A 137 16.91 0.86 -9.78
CA LYS A 137 17.51 0.03 -8.72
C LYS A 137 16.60 -1.13 -8.37
N ILE A 138 17.20 -2.24 -7.95
CA ILE A 138 16.48 -3.36 -7.34
C ILE A 138 16.93 -3.44 -5.88
N TYR A 139 15.98 -3.28 -4.97
CA TYR A 139 16.22 -3.47 -3.54
C TYR A 139 15.66 -4.82 -3.09
N ARG A 140 16.39 -5.52 -2.25
CA ARG A 140 15.87 -6.65 -1.49
C ARG A 140 15.60 -6.19 -0.07
N ILE A 141 14.38 -6.33 0.40
CA ILE A 141 13.98 -5.97 1.76
C ILE A 141 14.29 -7.12 2.71
N SER A 142 15.01 -6.82 3.78
CA SER A 142 15.33 -7.76 4.85
C SER A 142 15.28 -7.05 6.20
N LEU A 143 15.04 -7.80 7.28
CA LEU A 143 15.16 -7.22 8.63
C LEU A 143 16.63 -6.89 8.91
N SER A 144 16.85 -5.76 9.57
CA SER A 144 18.16 -5.49 10.20
C SER A 144 18.38 -6.47 11.36
N GLN A 145 19.53 -7.09 11.39
CA GLN A 145 19.98 -7.90 12.53
C GLN A 145 20.33 -7.02 13.71
#